data_09f9553ca2b657d88b34a5e758f88975
#
_entry.id   09f9553ca2b657d88b34a5e758f88975
#
_cell.length_a   1.000
_cell.length_b   1.000
_cell.length_c   1.000
_cell.angle_alpha   90.00
_cell.angle_beta   90.00
_cell.angle_gamma   90.00
#
_symmetry.space_group_name_H-M   'P 1'
#
loop_
_entity.id
_entity.type
_entity.pdbx_description
1 polymer ?
#
loop_
_entity_poly.entity_id
_entity_poly.type
_entity_poly.pdbx_seq_one_letter_code
_entity_poly.pdbx_strand_id
1 'polypeptide(L)'
;MKRILMLMAGVFLLASCNNSGDKAADSKVKYSDLANDQLKGDIESIEDTPYQVDSTGKMGAMDSCCISVNQYDANGNAIKFTSKDSKGTVKSESVFTRHENGLWTGATDTKDGKSSGSMKVTVDDKGQYTLAQTTDSTGKPDIYYTNITQNEFGQVLSWKEYDKDSVFRQEGQGKYEKSLFMGFTTKDSVGKVKSTSAAKYNDKGEQIEFSNTTITKDTTTTKVTKYTYDTHDDKGNWTQRTEYDDKGKATKITKRVYTYRKEEAKK
;
A
#
# COMPACT_ATOMS: atom_id res chain seq x y z
N MET A 1 17.18 5.25 -6.29
CA MET A 1 16.37 6.38 -5.84
C MET A 1 14.95 6.48 -6.44
N LYS A 2 14.35 5.43 -7.02
CA LYS A 2 12.95 5.43 -7.57
C LYS A 2 11.94 4.62 -6.73
N ARG A 3 12.28 4.27 -5.48
CA ARG A 3 11.53 3.24 -4.73
C ARG A 3 10.60 3.76 -3.64
N ILE A 4 10.77 5.00 -3.15
CA ILE A 4 9.89 5.56 -2.10
C ILE A 4 8.50 5.93 -2.66
N LEU A 5 8.42 6.30 -3.94
CA LEU A 5 7.13 6.54 -4.61
C LEU A 5 6.27 5.27 -4.74
N MET A 6 6.89 4.08 -4.79
CA MET A 6 6.16 2.81 -4.75
C MET A 6 5.55 2.50 -3.37
N LEU A 7 6.08 3.07 -2.27
CA LEU A 7 5.48 2.87 -0.95
C LEU A 7 4.16 3.64 -0.80
N MET A 8 4.03 4.84 -1.37
CA MET A 8 2.72 5.50 -1.42
C MET A 8 1.71 4.77 -2.32
N ALA A 9 2.17 4.09 -3.38
CA ALA A 9 1.32 3.31 -4.27
C ALA A 9 1.21 1.83 -3.88
N GLY A 10 2.16 1.30 -3.12
CA GLY A 10 2.25 -0.13 -2.79
C GLY A 10 1.54 -0.56 -1.50
N VAL A 11 1.22 0.38 -0.62
CA VAL A 11 0.44 0.12 0.61
C VAL A 11 -1.07 0.09 0.32
N PHE A 12 -1.52 0.52 -0.88
CA PHE A 12 -2.94 0.70 -1.22
C PHE A 12 -3.52 -0.41 -2.10
N LEU A 13 -3.14 -1.64 -1.92
CA LEU A 13 -3.74 -2.72 -2.71
C LEU A 13 -4.37 -3.76 -1.80
N LEU A 14 -5.48 -3.43 -1.15
CA LEU A 14 -6.47 -4.40 -0.72
C LEU A 14 -7.78 -3.70 -0.44
N ALA A 15 -8.81 -4.10 -1.12
CA ALA A 15 -10.16 -3.62 -0.93
C ALA A 15 -11.06 -4.76 -0.47
N SER A 16 -11.97 -4.61 0.38
CA SER A 16 -13.39 -4.41 0.29
C SER A 16 -14.26 -4.89 1.47
N CYS A 17 -15.24 -4.11 1.69
CA CYS A 17 -16.62 -4.17 2.22
C CYS A 17 -16.94 -4.58 3.65
N ASN A 18 -17.50 -3.58 4.28
CA ASN A 18 -18.59 -3.49 5.29
C ASN A 18 -18.93 -4.70 6.16
N ASN A 19 -18.65 -4.59 7.47
CA ASN A 19 -19.70 -4.45 8.47
C ASN A 19 -19.12 -4.02 9.81
N SER A 20 -19.70 -2.95 10.36
CA SER A 20 -19.46 -2.40 11.68
C SER A 20 -19.78 -3.42 12.77
N GLY A 21 -18.74 -3.93 13.43
CA GLY A 21 -18.88 -4.41 14.81
C GLY A 21 -18.71 -3.22 15.74
N ASP A 22 -19.75 -2.90 16.52
CA ASP A 22 -19.75 -1.84 17.51
C ASP A 22 -18.51 -1.88 18.41
N LYS A 23 -17.57 -0.93 18.18
CA LYS A 23 -16.63 -0.51 19.21
C LYS A 23 -17.00 0.89 19.64
N ALA A 24 -17.05 1.06 20.96
CA ALA A 24 -17.46 2.25 21.68
C ALA A 24 -16.98 3.56 21.03
N ALA A 25 -17.91 4.50 20.92
CA ALA A 25 -17.75 5.83 20.34
C ALA A 25 -16.90 6.76 21.21
N ASP A 26 -15.61 6.42 21.45
CA ASP A 26 -14.69 7.29 22.20
C ASP A 26 -13.24 7.20 21.71
N SER A 27 -12.97 6.59 20.55
CA SER A 27 -11.63 6.60 19.99
C SER A 27 -11.44 7.86 19.14
N LYS A 28 -10.42 8.68 19.46
CA LYS A 28 -9.95 9.80 18.64
C LYS A 28 -9.46 9.34 17.26
N VAL A 29 -9.34 8.03 17.03
CA VAL A 29 -8.86 7.44 15.80
C VAL A 29 -9.99 7.39 14.78
N LYS A 30 -9.86 8.21 13.75
CA LYS A 30 -10.80 8.34 12.63
C LYS A 30 -10.43 7.42 11.47
N TYR A 31 -9.14 7.16 11.26
CA TYR A 31 -8.60 6.45 10.11
C TYR A 31 -7.99 5.12 10.52
N SER A 32 -8.19 4.10 9.70
CA SER A 32 -7.65 2.75 9.90
C SER A 32 -7.29 2.13 8.56
N ASP A 33 -6.06 1.63 8.43
CA ASP A 33 -5.61 0.98 7.18
C ASP A 33 -6.40 -0.32 6.96
N LEU A 34 -6.62 -1.13 8.00
CA LEU A 34 -7.41 -2.37 7.88
C LEU A 34 -8.85 -2.09 7.43
N ALA A 35 -9.46 -1.00 7.94
CA ALA A 35 -10.80 -0.60 7.53
C ALA A 35 -10.82 -0.07 6.08
N ASN A 36 -9.81 0.71 5.69
CA ASN A 36 -9.65 1.18 4.32
C ASN A 36 -9.41 0.03 3.35
N ASP A 37 -8.64 -0.97 3.77
CA ASP A 37 -8.38 -2.21 3.03
C ASP A 37 -9.52 -3.23 3.17
N GLN A 38 -10.55 -2.91 3.94
CA GLN A 38 -11.76 -3.69 4.19
C GLN A 38 -11.47 -5.11 4.72
N LEU A 39 -10.38 -5.27 5.44
CA LEU A 39 -10.00 -6.50 6.10
C LEU A 39 -10.80 -6.71 7.39
N LYS A 40 -11.15 -7.96 7.66
CA LYS A 40 -12.06 -8.34 8.73
C LYS A 40 -11.31 -8.93 9.92
N GLY A 41 -11.79 -8.60 11.10
CA GLY A 41 -11.23 -9.08 12.37
C GLY A 41 -10.13 -8.17 12.91
N ASP A 42 -9.75 -8.43 14.15
CA ASP A 42 -8.70 -7.69 14.86
C ASP A 42 -7.32 -8.27 14.48
N ILE A 43 -6.79 -7.79 13.35
CA ILE A 43 -5.56 -8.30 12.76
C ILE A 43 -4.36 -7.63 13.44
N GLU A 44 -3.43 -8.45 13.93
CA GLU A 44 -2.14 -8.02 14.46
C GLU A 44 -1.06 -7.99 13.36
N SER A 45 -1.06 -8.99 12.48
CA SER A 45 -0.12 -9.03 11.37
C SER A 45 -0.65 -9.80 10.16
N ILE A 46 -0.09 -9.47 9.01
CA ILE A 46 -0.32 -10.14 7.73
C ILE A 46 1.04 -10.52 7.15
N GLU A 47 1.24 -11.79 6.85
CA GLU A 47 2.42 -12.28 6.13
C GLU A 47 2.02 -12.80 4.76
N ASP A 48 2.64 -12.26 3.70
CA ASP A 48 2.49 -12.69 2.32
C ASP A 48 3.74 -13.43 1.86
N THR A 49 3.56 -14.67 1.43
CA THR A 49 4.62 -15.51 0.85
C THR A 49 4.35 -15.72 -0.63
N PRO A 50 5.20 -15.20 -1.54
CA PRO A 50 5.07 -15.41 -2.97
C PRO A 50 5.66 -16.75 -3.39
N TYR A 51 5.02 -17.38 -4.38
CA TYR A 51 5.47 -18.61 -5.04
C TYR A 51 5.53 -18.41 -6.54
N GLN A 52 6.53 -19.01 -7.16
CA GLN A 52 6.60 -19.12 -8.61
C GLN A 52 5.50 -20.04 -9.11
N VAL A 53 5.17 -19.92 -10.37
CA VAL A 53 4.21 -20.80 -11.04
C VAL A 53 5.00 -21.69 -12.01
N ASP A 54 4.74 -22.98 -11.96
CA ASP A 54 5.35 -23.94 -12.86
C ASP A 54 4.74 -23.90 -14.28
N SER A 55 5.27 -24.69 -15.21
CA SER A 55 4.81 -24.71 -16.61
C SER A 55 3.36 -25.20 -16.77
N THR A 56 2.79 -25.83 -15.73
CA THR A 56 1.39 -26.32 -15.71
C THR A 56 0.41 -25.36 -15.06
N GLY A 57 0.90 -24.19 -14.59
CA GLY A 57 0.08 -23.19 -13.88
C GLY A 57 -0.08 -23.46 -12.38
N LYS A 58 0.62 -24.46 -11.82
CA LYS A 58 0.55 -24.82 -10.40
C LYS A 58 1.61 -24.09 -9.58
N MET A 59 1.39 -24.09 -8.27
CA MET A 59 2.34 -23.54 -7.30
C MET A 59 3.65 -24.31 -7.34
N GLY A 60 4.73 -23.60 -7.67
CA GLY A 60 6.09 -24.09 -7.69
C GLY A 60 6.87 -23.78 -6.41
N ALA A 61 8.15 -23.50 -6.56
CA ALA A 61 9.01 -23.12 -5.44
C ALA A 61 8.62 -21.75 -4.87
N MET A 62 8.87 -21.55 -3.56
CA MET A 62 8.79 -20.23 -2.96
C MET A 62 9.74 -19.29 -3.70
N ASP A 63 9.29 -18.07 -3.95
CA ASP A 63 10.16 -17.05 -4.53
C ASP A 63 11.33 -16.78 -3.56
N SER A 64 12.54 -16.68 -4.09
CA SER A 64 13.74 -16.43 -3.29
C SER A 64 13.74 -15.06 -2.61
N CYS A 65 12.88 -14.16 -3.07
CA CYS A 65 12.71 -12.80 -2.57
C CYS A 65 11.30 -12.60 -2.01
N CYS A 66 11.25 -11.74 -1.01
CA CYS A 66 10.07 -10.88 -0.81
C CYS A 66 8.90 -11.49 -0.05
N ILE A 67 9.14 -12.34 0.95
CA ILE A 67 8.16 -12.53 2.01
C ILE A 67 7.94 -11.17 2.66
N SER A 68 6.70 -10.70 2.68
CA SER A 68 6.34 -9.42 3.29
C SER A 68 5.51 -9.61 4.55
N VAL A 69 5.82 -8.82 5.59
CA VAL A 69 5.06 -8.83 6.85
C VAL A 69 4.63 -7.41 7.16
N ASN A 70 3.32 -7.20 7.29
CA ASN A 70 2.73 -5.97 7.79
C ASN A 70 2.26 -6.19 9.23
N GLN A 71 2.61 -5.29 10.14
CA GLN A 71 2.16 -5.29 11.52
C GLN A 71 1.25 -4.08 11.76
N TYR A 72 0.21 -4.28 12.57
CA TYR A 72 -0.83 -3.28 12.83
C TYR A 72 -0.98 -3.03 14.33
N ASP A 73 -1.32 -1.79 14.69
CA ASP A 73 -1.73 -1.43 16.05
C ASP A 73 -3.17 -1.90 16.35
N ALA A 74 -3.63 -1.68 17.57
CA ALA A 74 -4.99 -2.06 18.00
C ALA A 74 -6.10 -1.29 17.27
N ASN A 75 -5.78 -0.20 16.59
CA ASN A 75 -6.72 0.59 15.79
C ASN A 75 -6.75 0.15 14.32
N GLY A 76 -5.95 -0.85 13.97
CA GLY A 76 -5.83 -1.35 12.60
C GLY A 76 -4.95 -0.49 11.68
N ASN A 77 -4.06 0.32 12.25
CA ASN A 77 -3.09 1.10 11.48
C ASN A 77 -1.79 0.33 11.35
N ALA A 78 -1.25 0.28 10.13
CA ALA A 78 0.07 -0.29 9.89
C ALA A 78 1.14 0.50 10.65
N ILE A 79 1.94 -0.19 11.46
CA ILE A 79 3.04 0.39 12.25
C ILE A 79 4.39 -0.05 11.73
N LYS A 80 4.45 -1.18 11.02
CA LYS A 80 5.70 -1.71 10.50
C LYS A 80 5.46 -2.58 9.27
N PHE A 81 6.34 -2.43 8.29
CA PHE A 81 6.48 -3.33 7.14
C PHE A 81 7.86 -3.95 7.17
N THR A 82 7.97 -5.26 6.93
CA THR A 82 9.24 -5.98 6.84
C THR A 82 9.24 -6.82 5.58
N SER A 83 10.31 -6.73 4.78
CA SER A 83 10.57 -7.64 3.67
C SER A 83 11.71 -8.59 4.04
N LYS A 84 11.50 -9.90 3.84
CA LYS A 84 12.45 -10.96 4.12
C LYS A 84 12.77 -11.74 2.85
N ASP A 85 13.93 -12.36 2.79
CA ASP A 85 14.22 -13.40 1.79
C ASP A 85 13.56 -14.73 2.18
N SER A 86 13.68 -15.75 1.31
CA SER A 86 13.14 -17.10 1.52
C SER A 86 13.76 -17.83 2.73
N LYS A 87 14.86 -17.33 3.29
CA LYS A 87 15.50 -17.86 4.49
C LYS A 87 15.05 -17.12 5.77
N GLY A 88 14.15 -16.15 5.64
CA GLY A 88 13.66 -15.32 6.74
C GLY A 88 14.58 -14.14 7.11
N THR A 89 15.67 -13.90 6.35
CA THR A 89 16.56 -12.76 6.60
C THR A 89 15.89 -11.46 6.20
N VAL A 90 15.84 -10.49 7.10
CA VAL A 90 15.28 -9.16 6.83
C VAL A 90 16.14 -8.43 5.80
N LYS A 91 15.53 -7.97 4.72
CA LYS A 91 16.15 -7.21 3.64
C LYS A 91 15.79 -5.73 3.70
N SER A 92 14.58 -5.42 4.09
CA SER A 92 14.16 -4.03 4.31
C SER A 92 13.09 -3.97 5.39
N GLU A 93 13.03 -2.81 6.03
CA GLU A 93 12.05 -2.54 7.06
C GLU A 93 11.62 -1.07 6.93
N SER A 94 10.31 -0.83 7.09
CA SER A 94 9.74 0.50 7.21
C SER A 94 8.96 0.57 8.53
N VAL A 95 9.26 1.57 9.36
CA VAL A 95 8.54 1.85 10.60
C VAL A 95 7.73 3.11 10.38
N PHE A 96 6.41 3.02 10.62
CA PHE A 96 5.47 4.10 10.37
C PHE A 96 5.15 4.89 11.65
N THR A 97 4.99 6.19 11.51
CA THR A 97 4.49 7.07 12.57
C THR A 97 3.11 7.58 12.20
N ARG A 98 2.27 7.79 13.23
CA ARG A 98 0.88 8.19 13.08
C ARG A 98 0.54 9.42 13.93
N HIS A 99 -0.40 10.20 13.43
CA HIS A 99 -1.12 11.21 14.19
C HIS A 99 -2.17 10.52 15.09
N GLU A 100 -2.64 11.18 16.13
CA GLU A 100 -3.62 10.63 17.08
C GLU A 100 -4.95 10.19 16.42
N ASN A 101 -5.31 10.77 15.28
CA ASN A 101 -6.49 10.38 14.50
C ASN A 101 -6.25 9.20 13.54
N GLY A 102 -5.07 8.58 13.56
CA GLY A 102 -4.68 7.45 12.72
C GLY A 102 -4.03 7.81 11.39
N LEU A 103 -4.00 9.09 11.01
CA LEU A 103 -3.30 9.52 9.78
C LEU A 103 -1.81 9.21 9.85
N TRP A 104 -1.27 8.77 8.74
CA TRP A 104 0.15 8.53 8.58
C TRP A 104 0.94 9.84 8.60
N THR A 105 1.96 9.94 9.46
CA THR A 105 2.78 11.16 9.61
C THR A 105 4.24 10.93 9.25
N GLY A 106 4.63 9.73 8.89
CA GLY A 106 5.97 9.47 8.42
C GLY A 106 6.37 8.02 8.41
N ALA A 107 7.55 7.78 7.86
CA ALA A 107 8.21 6.48 7.88
C ALA A 107 9.72 6.66 7.98
N THR A 108 10.37 5.66 8.59
CA THR A 108 11.82 5.47 8.50
C THR A 108 12.09 4.14 7.83
N ASP A 109 12.98 4.17 6.84
CA ASP A 109 13.28 3.00 6.03
C ASP A 109 14.71 2.52 6.29
N THR A 110 14.86 1.19 6.39
CA THR A 110 16.15 0.52 6.41
C THR A 110 16.24 -0.51 5.30
N LYS A 111 17.44 -0.74 4.81
CA LYS A 111 17.77 -1.80 3.87
C LYS A 111 19.05 -2.48 4.32
N ASP A 112 19.01 -3.82 4.45
CA ASP A 112 20.14 -4.61 4.97
C ASP A 112 20.71 -4.02 6.28
N GLY A 113 19.79 -3.58 7.18
CA GLY A 113 20.12 -3.00 8.49
C GLY A 113 20.68 -1.57 8.47
N LYS A 114 20.76 -0.92 7.31
CA LYS A 114 21.25 0.47 7.18
C LYS A 114 20.11 1.42 6.81
N SER A 115 20.16 2.66 7.29
CA SER A 115 19.22 3.70 6.87
C SER A 115 19.19 3.83 5.34
N SER A 116 18.01 3.85 4.76
CA SER A 116 17.79 4.07 3.33
C SER A 116 17.00 5.33 3.03
N GLY A 117 16.60 6.05 4.07
CA GLY A 117 15.89 7.32 4.01
C GLY A 117 14.72 7.37 5.00
N SER A 118 14.03 8.49 4.97
CA SER A 118 12.79 8.68 5.75
C SER A 118 11.80 9.56 5.01
N MET A 119 10.56 9.58 5.48
CA MET A 119 9.55 10.54 5.09
C MET A 119 8.89 11.11 6.34
N LYS A 120 8.66 12.42 6.34
CA LYS A 120 7.89 13.13 7.36
C LYS A 120 6.70 13.82 6.70
N VAL A 121 5.54 13.72 7.31
CA VAL A 121 4.32 14.36 6.83
C VAL A 121 3.78 15.27 7.93
N THR A 122 3.44 16.50 7.56
CA THR A 122 2.81 17.48 8.45
C THR A 122 1.30 17.42 8.26
N VAL A 123 0.59 17.40 9.37
CA VAL A 123 -0.88 17.41 9.46
C VAL A 123 -1.28 18.70 10.15
N ASP A 124 -2.28 19.42 9.64
CA ASP A 124 -2.84 20.60 10.28
C ASP A 124 -3.83 20.26 11.40
N ASP A 125 -4.34 21.28 12.09
CA ASP A 125 -5.31 21.14 13.20
C ASP A 125 -6.65 20.54 12.76
N LYS A 126 -6.93 20.52 11.44
CA LYS A 126 -8.12 19.90 10.86
C LYS A 126 -7.89 18.44 10.45
N GLY A 127 -6.68 17.92 10.67
CA GLY A 127 -6.31 16.57 10.24
C GLY A 127 -6.09 16.48 8.72
N GLN A 128 -5.60 17.53 8.06
CA GLN A 128 -5.29 17.51 6.64
C GLN A 128 -3.79 17.51 6.43
N TYR A 129 -3.33 16.74 5.44
CA TYR A 129 -1.94 16.76 5.02
C TYR A 129 -1.59 18.10 4.38
N THR A 130 -0.52 18.74 4.83
CA THR A 130 -0.05 20.03 4.31
C THR A 130 1.25 19.95 3.56
N LEU A 131 2.16 19.11 4.03
CA LEU A 131 3.51 18.93 3.48
C LEU A 131 3.97 17.51 3.74
N ALA A 132 4.62 16.89 2.76
CA ALA A 132 5.43 15.71 2.98
C ALA A 132 6.85 15.95 2.46
N GLN A 133 7.84 15.47 3.19
CA GLN A 133 9.26 15.63 2.87
C GLN A 133 9.97 14.28 3.00
N THR A 134 10.73 13.91 1.98
CA THR A 134 11.63 12.76 2.06
C THR A 134 13.05 13.20 2.36
N THR A 135 13.83 12.29 2.94
CA THR A 135 15.27 12.42 3.07
C THR A 135 15.96 11.23 2.43
N ASP A 136 17.19 11.44 2.00
CA ASP A 136 18.07 10.35 1.56
C ASP A 136 18.61 9.53 2.76
N SER A 137 19.46 8.54 2.47
CA SER A 137 20.10 7.68 3.50
C SER A 137 21.05 8.44 4.44
N THR A 138 21.43 9.67 4.10
CA THR A 138 22.27 10.56 4.94
C THR A 138 21.45 11.54 5.77
N GLY A 139 20.12 11.52 5.64
CA GLY A 139 19.20 12.43 6.32
C GLY A 139 19.03 13.80 5.63
N LYS A 140 19.59 13.99 4.44
CA LYS A 140 19.41 15.23 3.67
C LYS A 140 18.07 15.25 2.95
N PRO A 141 17.39 16.41 2.90
CA PRO A 141 16.17 16.57 2.10
C PRO A 141 16.37 16.16 0.64
N ASP A 142 15.40 15.47 0.06
CA ASP A 142 15.43 14.97 -1.32
C ASP A 142 14.22 15.47 -2.12
N ILE A 143 12.99 15.16 -1.65
CA ILE A 143 11.76 15.48 -2.35
C ILE A 143 10.76 16.11 -1.39
N TYR A 144 9.99 17.08 -1.91
CA TYR A 144 8.88 17.72 -1.20
C TYR A 144 7.57 17.46 -1.93
N TYR A 145 6.51 17.18 -1.18
CA TYR A 145 5.14 17.09 -1.68
C TYR A 145 4.29 18.17 -1.03
N THR A 146 3.59 18.94 -1.85
CA THR A 146 2.71 20.03 -1.42
C THR A 146 1.34 19.92 -2.10
N ASN A 147 0.42 20.82 -1.78
CA ASN A 147 -0.93 20.82 -2.35
C ASN A 147 -1.58 19.43 -2.21
N ILE A 148 -1.34 18.80 -1.08
CA ILE A 148 -1.87 17.48 -0.79
C ILE A 148 -3.34 17.65 -0.43
N THR A 149 -4.19 16.91 -1.13
CA THR A 149 -5.61 16.79 -0.77
C THR A 149 -5.93 15.35 -0.44
N GLN A 150 -6.90 15.13 0.43
CA GLN A 150 -7.31 13.79 0.87
C GLN A 150 -8.83 13.66 0.91
N ASN A 151 -9.33 12.43 0.81
CA ASN A 151 -10.74 12.14 1.00
C ASN A 151 -11.07 11.95 2.50
N GLU A 152 -12.33 11.64 2.78
CA GLU A 152 -12.84 11.37 4.13
C GLU A 152 -12.21 10.14 4.80
N PHE A 153 -11.56 9.25 4.04
CA PHE A 153 -10.84 8.06 4.50
C PHE A 153 -9.35 8.33 4.76
N GLY A 154 -8.88 9.59 4.61
CA GLY A 154 -7.48 9.96 4.78
C GLY A 154 -6.57 9.58 3.59
N GLN A 155 -7.14 9.13 2.48
CA GLN A 155 -6.40 8.73 1.29
C GLN A 155 -6.10 9.93 0.40
N VAL A 156 -4.88 10.00 -0.13
CA VAL A 156 -4.40 11.14 -0.92
C VAL A 156 -5.07 11.18 -2.29
N LEU A 157 -5.78 12.28 -2.56
CA LEU A 157 -6.44 12.54 -3.85
C LEU A 157 -5.52 13.28 -4.82
N SER A 158 -4.68 14.18 -4.34
CA SER A 158 -3.75 14.92 -5.21
C SER A 158 -2.52 15.38 -4.45
N TRP A 159 -1.46 15.66 -5.19
CA TRP A 159 -0.23 16.23 -4.68
C TRP A 159 0.61 16.86 -5.81
N LYS A 160 1.52 17.75 -5.44
CA LYS A 160 2.59 18.28 -6.30
C LYS A 160 3.94 17.92 -5.71
N GLU A 161 4.87 17.50 -6.57
CA GLU A 161 6.22 17.09 -6.21
C GLU A 161 7.26 18.11 -6.68
N TYR A 162 8.15 18.43 -5.76
CA TYR A 162 9.30 19.30 -5.99
C TYR A 162 10.56 18.59 -5.54
N ASP A 163 11.67 18.85 -6.22
CA ASP A 163 12.97 18.38 -5.74
C ASP A 163 13.51 19.24 -4.60
N LYS A 164 14.70 18.87 -4.10
CA LYS A 164 15.41 19.58 -3.03
C LYS A 164 15.69 21.07 -3.34
N ASP A 165 15.74 21.45 -4.61
CA ASP A 165 16.00 22.81 -5.08
C ASP A 165 14.67 23.57 -5.37
N SER A 166 13.53 23.03 -4.92
CA SER A 166 12.17 23.56 -5.12
C SER A 166 11.73 23.63 -6.58
N VAL A 167 12.35 22.82 -7.46
CA VAL A 167 11.94 22.73 -8.86
C VAL A 167 10.77 21.77 -8.97
N PHE A 168 9.65 22.22 -9.56
CA PHE A 168 8.48 21.40 -9.81
C PHE A 168 8.81 20.23 -10.75
N ARG A 169 8.49 19.02 -10.35
CA ARG A 169 8.79 17.78 -11.08
C ARG A 169 7.56 17.15 -11.72
N GLN A 170 6.54 16.97 -10.92
CA GLN A 170 5.31 16.31 -11.36
C GLN A 170 4.17 16.56 -10.40
N GLU A 171 2.98 16.25 -10.85
CA GLU A 171 1.77 16.18 -10.02
C GLU A 171 1.11 14.81 -10.14
N GLY A 172 0.37 14.43 -9.10
CA GLY A 172 -0.37 13.19 -9.05
C GLY A 172 -1.82 13.40 -8.66
N GLN A 173 -2.68 12.53 -9.18
CA GLN A 173 -4.11 12.57 -8.93
C GLN A 173 -4.65 11.14 -8.75
N GLY A 174 -5.15 10.84 -7.54
CA GLY A 174 -5.79 9.56 -7.18
C GLY A 174 -7.29 9.62 -7.40
N LYS A 175 -7.87 8.50 -7.79
CA LYS A 175 -9.30 8.28 -7.89
C LYS A 175 -9.70 7.15 -6.95
N TYR A 176 -10.74 7.38 -6.17
CA TYR A 176 -11.28 6.41 -5.22
C TYR A 176 -12.79 6.31 -5.37
N GLU A 177 -13.34 5.15 -5.07
CA GLU A 177 -14.77 4.95 -4.86
C GLU A 177 -14.94 4.44 -3.42
N LYS A 178 -15.50 5.29 -2.55
CA LYS A 178 -15.41 5.10 -1.09
C LYS A 178 -13.93 5.01 -0.68
N SER A 179 -13.53 3.90 -0.02
CA SER A 179 -12.12 3.63 0.30
C SER A 179 -11.36 2.87 -0.80
N LEU A 180 -12.05 2.42 -1.87
CA LEU A 180 -11.44 1.62 -2.93
C LEU A 180 -10.60 2.49 -3.87
N PHE A 181 -9.36 2.11 -4.07
CA PHE A 181 -8.47 2.73 -5.06
C PHE A 181 -8.89 2.36 -6.48
N MET A 182 -9.41 3.32 -7.25
CA MET A 182 -9.85 3.09 -8.62
C MET A 182 -8.78 3.41 -9.67
N GLY A 183 -7.76 4.18 -9.31
CA GLY A 183 -6.69 4.51 -10.22
C GLY A 183 -5.90 5.74 -9.82
N PHE A 184 -4.87 6.01 -10.61
CA PHE A 184 -3.95 7.12 -10.38
C PHE A 184 -3.44 7.68 -11.71
N THR A 185 -3.21 8.99 -11.78
CA THR A 185 -2.61 9.66 -12.94
C THR A 185 -1.45 10.53 -12.47
N THR A 186 -0.31 10.46 -13.14
CA THR A 186 0.79 11.41 -12.96
C THR A 186 1.01 12.24 -14.22
N LYS A 187 1.33 13.51 -14.04
CA LYS A 187 1.72 14.42 -15.11
C LYS A 187 3.07 15.03 -14.79
N ASP A 188 3.88 15.27 -15.80
CA ASP A 188 5.15 15.98 -15.64
C ASP A 188 4.95 17.49 -15.41
N SER A 189 6.06 18.23 -15.27
CA SER A 189 6.08 19.66 -15.01
C SER A 189 5.43 20.54 -16.10
N VAL A 190 5.18 19.98 -17.29
CA VAL A 190 4.49 20.68 -18.38
C VAL A 190 3.05 20.18 -18.59
N GLY A 191 2.53 19.36 -17.65
CA GLY A 191 1.18 18.84 -17.67
C GLY A 191 0.96 17.61 -18.56
N LYS A 192 2.02 17.03 -19.15
CA LYS A 192 1.92 15.81 -19.96
C LYS A 192 1.79 14.59 -19.08
N VAL A 193 0.81 13.73 -19.39
CA VAL A 193 0.61 12.47 -18.67
C VAL A 193 1.84 11.56 -18.82
N LYS A 194 2.36 11.07 -17.69
CA LYS A 194 3.51 10.16 -17.58
C LYS A 194 3.08 8.74 -17.28
N SER A 195 2.08 8.60 -16.43
CA SER A 195 1.54 7.29 -16.12
C SER A 195 0.06 7.39 -15.73
N THR A 196 -0.64 6.28 -15.95
CA THR A 196 -1.99 6.07 -15.42
C THR A 196 -2.07 4.66 -14.86
N SER A 197 -2.85 4.49 -13.81
CA SER A 197 -3.22 3.16 -13.33
C SER A 197 -4.73 3.07 -13.15
N ALA A 198 -5.27 1.86 -13.21
CA ALA A 198 -6.66 1.59 -12.92
C ALA A 198 -6.80 0.24 -12.22
N ALA A 199 -7.77 0.14 -11.31
CA ALA A 199 -8.11 -1.08 -10.61
C ALA A 199 -9.59 -1.41 -10.84
N LYS A 200 -9.92 -2.72 -10.87
CA LYS A 200 -11.29 -3.23 -10.87
C LYS A 200 -11.46 -4.21 -9.72
N TYR A 201 -12.66 -4.27 -9.20
CA TYR A 201 -13.02 -5.07 -8.04
C TYR A 201 -14.23 -5.94 -8.34
N ASN A 202 -14.34 -7.07 -7.65
CA ASN A 202 -15.56 -7.88 -7.64
C ASN A 202 -16.55 -7.35 -6.58
N ASP A 203 -17.71 -7.98 -6.46
CA ASP A 203 -18.77 -7.60 -5.51
C ASP A 203 -18.37 -7.78 -4.04
N LYS A 204 -17.32 -8.55 -3.77
CA LYS A 204 -16.70 -8.66 -2.45
C LYS A 204 -15.65 -7.56 -2.21
N GLY A 205 -15.36 -6.72 -3.24
CA GLY A 205 -14.37 -5.68 -3.34
C GLY A 205 -12.93 -6.17 -3.35
N GLU A 206 -12.72 -7.42 -3.69
CA GLU A 206 -11.40 -7.95 -3.98
C GLU A 206 -10.96 -7.46 -5.35
N GLN A 207 -9.75 -6.96 -5.45
CA GLN A 207 -9.20 -6.44 -6.69
C GLN A 207 -8.98 -7.56 -7.72
N ILE A 208 -9.76 -7.56 -8.79
CA ILE A 208 -9.69 -8.59 -9.85
C ILE A 208 -8.79 -8.20 -11.03
N GLU A 209 -8.50 -6.91 -11.19
CA GLU A 209 -7.62 -6.42 -12.25
C GLU A 209 -6.88 -5.15 -11.80
N PHE A 210 -5.62 -5.06 -12.16
CA PHE A 210 -4.84 -3.83 -12.05
C PHE A 210 -4.11 -3.58 -13.36
N SER A 211 -4.24 -2.38 -13.90
CA SER A 211 -3.50 -1.94 -15.06
C SER A 211 -2.61 -0.75 -14.74
N ASN A 212 -1.43 -0.73 -15.33
CA ASN A 212 -0.52 0.40 -15.24
C ASN A 212 0.03 0.72 -16.63
N THR A 213 -0.20 1.95 -17.07
CA THR A 213 0.30 2.49 -18.34
C THR A 213 1.39 3.50 -18.05
N THR A 214 2.57 3.28 -18.60
CA THR A 214 3.69 4.22 -18.56
C THR A 214 3.89 4.83 -19.94
N ILE A 215 3.99 6.16 -19.99
CA ILE A 215 4.15 6.93 -21.22
C ILE A 215 5.52 7.60 -21.17
N THR A 216 6.39 7.23 -22.10
CA THR A 216 7.68 7.88 -22.34
C THR A 216 7.61 8.77 -23.58
N LYS A 217 8.72 9.39 -23.96
CA LYS A 217 8.78 10.19 -25.20
C LYS A 217 8.42 9.37 -26.42
N ASP A 218 8.86 8.09 -26.47
CA ASP A 218 8.86 7.27 -27.68
C ASP A 218 7.92 6.06 -27.58
N THR A 219 7.46 5.70 -26.35
CA THR A 219 6.68 4.48 -26.16
C THR A 219 5.58 4.67 -25.13
N THR A 220 4.49 3.94 -25.33
CA THR A 220 3.43 3.71 -24.32
C THR A 220 3.40 2.22 -24.02
N THR A 221 3.59 1.86 -22.77
CA THR A 221 3.57 0.47 -22.32
C THR A 221 2.48 0.30 -21.27
N THR A 222 1.56 -0.64 -21.50
CA THR A 222 0.53 -1.02 -20.53
C THR A 222 0.82 -2.42 -20.03
N LYS A 223 0.86 -2.57 -18.70
CA LYS A 223 0.90 -3.86 -18.02
C LYS A 223 -0.44 -4.09 -17.34
N VAL A 224 -1.06 -5.22 -17.62
CA VAL A 224 -2.30 -5.66 -16.96
C VAL A 224 -1.96 -6.89 -16.11
N THR A 225 -2.44 -6.89 -14.87
CA THR A 225 -2.38 -8.04 -13.97
C THR A 225 -3.80 -8.36 -13.54
N LYS A 226 -4.21 -9.62 -13.69
CA LYS A 226 -5.52 -10.11 -13.23
C LYS A 226 -5.33 -10.99 -12.00
N TYR A 227 -6.35 -11.12 -11.17
CA TYR A 227 -6.28 -11.85 -9.92
C TYR A 227 -7.47 -12.78 -9.77
N THR A 228 -7.21 -13.97 -9.20
CA THR A 228 -8.24 -14.84 -8.62
C THR A 228 -7.91 -15.10 -7.16
N TYR A 229 -8.94 -15.30 -6.35
CA TYR A 229 -8.82 -15.56 -4.92
C TYR A 229 -9.29 -16.99 -4.67
N ASP A 230 -8.30 -17.85 -4.43
CA ASP A 230 -8.52 -19.31 -4.46
C ASP A 230 -9.05 -19.82 -3.12
N THR A 231 -8.64 -19.19 -2.02
CA THR A 231 -9.07 -19.57 -0.66
C THR A 231 -9.23 -18.34 0.24
N HIS A 232 -10.10 -18.50 1.25
CA HIS A 232 -10.37 -17.50 2.28
C HIS A 232 -10.33 -18.16 3.65
N ASP A 233 -10.09 -17.35 4.70
CA ASP A 233 -10.24 -17.79 6.09
C ASP A 233 -11.71 -17.75 6.55
N ASP A 234 -11.95 -18.11 7.81
CA ASP A 234 -13.28 -18.12 8.43
C ASP A 234 -13.89 -16.73 8.61
N LYS A 235 -13.10 -15.67 8.54
CA LYS A 235 -13.54 -14.26 8.57
C LYS A 235 -13.85 -13.73 7.17
N GLY A 236 -13.51 -14.49 6.12
CA GLY A 236 -13.69 -14.14 4.72
C GLY A 236 -12.60 -13.25 4.16
N ASN A 237 -11.42 -13.20 4.78
CA ASN A 237 -10.22 -12.61 4.20
C ASN A 237 -9.52 -13.64 3.31
N TRP A 238 -9.04 -13.25 2.14
CA TRP A 238 -8.39 -14.17 1.24
C TRP A 238 -7.05 -14.69 1.79
N THR A 239 -6.78 -15.97 1.58
CA THR A 239 -5.55 -16.63 2.06
C THR A 239 -4.67 -17.15 0.94
N GLN A 240 -5.21 -17.27 -0.28
CA GLN A 240 -4.43 -17.55 -1.48
C GLN A 240 -4.97 -16.76 -2.66
N ARG A 241 -4.06 -16.17 -3.43
CA ARG A 241 -4.35 -15.40 -4.62
C ARG A 241 -3.41 -15.82 -5.74
N THR A 242 -3.95 -15.99 -6.94
CA THR A 242 -3.18 -16.22 -8.17
C THR A 242 -3.19 -14.96 -9.04
N GLU A 243 -2.01 -14.58 -9.53
CA GLU A 243 -1.82 -13.46 -10.45
C GLU A 243 -1.62 -14.00 -11.88
N TYR A 244 -2.24 -13.33 -12.83
CA TYR A 244 -2.17 -13.65 -14.25
C TYR A 244 -1.70 -12.44 -15.04
N ASP A 245 -0.99 -12.68 -16.14
CA ASP A 245 -0.68 -11.66 -17.15
C ASP A 245 -1.92 -11.33 -18.01
N ASP A 246 -1.73 -10.42 -18.96
CA ASP A 246 -2.76 -9.98 -19.92
C ASP A 246 -3.26 -11.12 -20.84
N LYS A 247 -2.45 -12.18 -21.03
CA LYS A 247 -2.76 -13.36 -21.84
C LYS A 247 -3.45 -14.46 -21.02
N GLY A 248 -3.67 -14.24 -19.74
CA GLY A 248 -4.29 -15.23 -18.84
C GLY A 248 -3.32 -16.32 -18.38
N LYS A 249 -2.01 -16.15 -18.55
CA LYS A 249 -1.01 -17.07 -18.02
C LYS A 249 -0.75 -16.72 -16.56
N ALA A 250 -0.86 -17.72 -15.66
CA ALA A 250 -0.52 -17.55 -14.25
C ALA A 250 0.98 -17.21 -14.10
N THR A 251 1.29 -16.18 -13.32
CA THR A 251 2.65 -15.63 -13.15
C THR A 251 3.14 -15.72 -11.73
N LYS A 252 2.24 -15.71 -10.75
CA LYS A 252 2.60 -15.77 -9.33
C LYS A 252 1.42 -16.28 -8.51
N ILE A 253 1.70 -17.03 -7.46
CA ILE A 253 0.75 -17.39 -6.42
C ILE A 253 1.24 -16.78 -5.11
N THR A 254 0.35 -16.10 -4.37
CA THR A 254 0.67 -15.57 -3.05
C THR A 254 -0.18 -16.28 -2.01
N LYS A 255 0.47 -16.83 -1.00
CA LYS A 255 -0.20 -17.29 0.23
C LYS A 255 -0.14 -16.19 1.27
N ARG A 256 -1.24 -16.00 1.99
CA ARG A 256 -1.39 -15.00 3.04
C ARG A 256 -1.78 -15.67 4.35
N VAL A 257 -1.09 -15.29 5.41
CA VAL A 257 -1.36 -15.72 6.78
C VAL A 257 -1.72 -14.49 7.61
N TYR A 258 -2.83 -14.57 8.33
CA TYR A 258 -3.27 -13.57 9.28
C TYR A 258 -2.95 -14.03 10.70
N THR A 259 -2.38 -13.14 11.51
CA THR A 259 -2.35 -13.29 12.96
C THR A 259 -3.41 -12.35 13.53
N TYR A 260 -4.38 -12.92 14.23
CA TYR A 260 -5.42 -12.16 14.92
C TYR A 260 -5.05 -11.97 16.39
N ARG A 261 -5.36 -10.79 16.95
CA ARG A 261 -5.22 -10.58 18.39
C ARG A 261 -6.17 -11.52 19.13
N LYS A 262 -5.70 -12.04 20.26
CA LYS A 262 -6.55 -12.82 21.16
C LYS A 262 -7.56 -11.90 21.79
N GLU A 263 -8.82 -12.28 21.76
CA GLU A 263 -9.84 -11.59 22.57
C GLU A 263 -9.42 -11.69 24.05
N GLU A 264 -9.23 -10.55 24.69
CA GLU A 264 -9.05 -10.55 26.14
C GLU A 264 -10.35 -11.07 26.75
N ALA A 265 -10.26 -12.17 27.51
CA ALA A 265 -11.37 -12.68 28.26
C ALA A 265 -11.89 -11.54 29.17
N LYS A 266 -13.11 -11.05 28.89
CA LYS A 266 -13.76 -10.05 29.76
C LYS A 266 -13.87 -10.66 31.15
N LYS A 267 -13.05 -10.14 32.08
CA LYS A 267 -13.15 -10.45 33.49
C LYS A 267 -14.39 -9.81 34.08
#